data_8b62038fc1c2e05e5f592222b5ea99a1
#
_entry.id   8b62038fc1c2e05e5f592222b5ea99a1
#
_cell.length_a   1.000
_cell.length_b   1.000
_cell.length_c   1.000
_cell.angle_alpha   90.00
_cell.angle_beta   90.00
_cell.angle_gamma   90.00
#
_symmetry.space_group_name_H-M   'P 1'
#
loop_
_entity.id
_entity.type
_entity.pdbx_description
1 polymer ?
#
loop_
_entity_poly.entity_id
_entity_poly.type
_entity_poly.pdbx_seq_one_letter_code
_entity_poly.pdbx_strand_id
1 'polypeptide(L)'
;NRREDRPNMYFPIEAPDGTIVYPIGPTGYESRWICNPEGYDYFKKANRIYWKQVSDGGTLKWQVYQKFYLEDKKRAVSNLWDDIDGNKKATRDLKGLFSDFDIGFDFPKPIQLIERCIQISNDSSAIILDFFSGSATTAHAVMKLNAEDGGHRKFIMVQLPEKTDEKSEAYKAGYKNICEIGKERIRRAGRKIKEDAGLTAPADLD
;
A
#
# COMPACT_ATOMS: atom_id res chain seq x y z
N ASN A 1 25.31 -13.02 -16.12
CA ASN A 1 25.63 -11.62 -16.49
C ASN A 1 27.05 -11.47 -17.10
N ARG A 2 27.43 -12.39 -18.00
CA ARG A 2 28.71 -12.33 -18.66
C ARG A 2 28.65 -11.48 -19.94
N ARG A 3 29.80 -10.96 -20.40
CA ARG A 3 29.94 -10.23 -21.68
C ARG A 3 29.30 -10.99 -22.86
N GLU A 4 29.53 -12.31 -22.90
CA GLU A 4 29.08 -13.21 -23.95
C GLU A 4 27.55 -13.21 -24.11
N ASP A 5 26.80 -13.03 -23.00
CA ASP A 5 25.34 -13.05 -23.03
C ASP A 5 24.76 -11.86 -23.81
N ARG A 6 25.41 -10.69 -23.73
CA ARG A 6 25.02 -9.45 -24.42
C ARG A 6 26.23 -8.58 -24.73
N PRO A 7 26.96 -8.85 -25.81
CA PRO A 7 28.20 -8.16 -26.15
C PRO A 7 28.05 -6.63 -26.32
N ASN A 8 26.91 -6.15 -26.78
CA ASN A 8 26.62 -4.72 -26.94
C ASN A 8 26.44 -3.96 -25.60
N MET A 9 26.45 -4.66 -24.49
CA MET A 9 26.44 -4.06 -23.14
C MET A 9 27.83 -4.07 -22.49
N TYR A 10 28.88 -4.44 -23.21
CA TYR A 10 30.25 -4.36 -22.77
C TYR A 10 30.94 -3.24 -23.55
N PHE A 11 31.05 -2.07 -22.97
CA PHE A 11 31.64 -0.88 -23.56
C PHE A 11 32.35 -0.03 -22.50
N PRO A 12 33.32 0.81 -22.86
CA PRO A 12 33.99 1.71 -21.94
C PRO A 12 33.09 2.86 -21.53
N ILE A 13 33.14 3.25 -20.26
CA ILE A 13 32.58 4.51 -19.77
C ILE A 13 33.65 5.31 -19.03
N GLU A 14 33.62 6.62 -19.19
CA GLU A 14 34.57 7.54 -18.60
C GLU A 14 34.10 8.02 -17.24
N ALA A 15 34.95 7.84 -16.23
CA ALA A 15 34.74 8.35 -14.88
C ALA A 15 35.03 9.86 -14.80
N PRO A 16 34.66 10.54 -13.69
CA PRO A 16 34.82 12.00 -13.55
C PRO A 16 36.26 12.51 -13.67
N ASP A 17 37.28 11.65 -13.45
CA ASP A 17 38.70 11.98 -13.58
C ASP A 17 39.33 11.55 -14.91
N GLY A 18 38.50 11.10 -15.87
CA GLY A 18 38.96 10.59 -17.17
C GLY A 18 39.36 9.12 -17.19
N THR A 19 39.27 8.41 -16.05
CA THR A 19 39.59 6.97 -16.00
C THR A 19 38.53 6.17 -16.79
N ILE A 20 39.01 5.26 -17.65
CA ILE A 20 38.13 4.36 -18.41
C ILE A 20 37.75 3.16 -17.54
N VAL A 21 36.46 2.92 -17.41
CA VAL A 21 35.90 1.84 -16.60
C VAL A 21 35.11 0.86 -17.47
N TYR A 22 35.36 -0.43 -17.27
CA TYR A 22 34.62 -1.55 -17.87
C TYR A 22 33.84 -2.31 -16.81
N PRO A 23 32.74 -3.00 -17.17
CA PRO A 23 31.98 -3.80 -16.22
C PRO A 23 32.75 -5.07 -15.87
N ILE A 24 33.10 -5.19 -14.59
CA ILE A 24 33.83 -6.36 -14.04
C ILE A 24 32.90 -7.03 -13.02
N GLY A 25 32.77 -8.34 -13.12
CA GLY A 25 31.98 -9.15 -12.16
C GLY A 25 32.75 -9.36 -10.84
N PRO A 26 32.07 -9.85 -9.80
CA PRO A 26 32.65 -9.99 -8.46
C PRO A 26 33.91 -10.83 -8.36
N THR A 27 34.11 -11.78 -9.27
CA THR A 27 35.28 -12.66 -9.32
C THR A 27 36.26 -12.27 -10.44
N GLY A 28 36.19 -11.03 -10.95
CA GLY A 28 37.15 -10.50 -11.95
C GLY A 28 36.84 -10.83 -13.40
N TYR A 29 35.73 -11.48 -13.71
CA TYR A 29 35.35 -11.80 -15.09
C TYR A 29 34.78 -10.56 -15.81
N GLU A 30 34.90 -10.52 -17.15
CA GLU A 30 34.22 -9.51 -17.96
C GLU A 30 32.71 -9.67 -17.86
N SER A 31 32.08 -8.66 -17.26
CA SER A 31 30.63 -8.60 -17.04
C SER A 31 29.97 -7.77 -18.15
N ARG A 32 28.79 -7.26 -17.88
CA ARG A 32 28.09 -6.33 -18.76
C ARG A 32 27.41 -5.24 -17.95
N TRP A 33 27.23 -4.08 -18.57
CA TRP A 33 26.36 -3.04 -18.01
C TRP A 33 24.90 -3.47 -18.00
N ILE A 34 24.06 -2.73 -17.28
CA ILE A 34 22.61 -2.94 -17.26
C ILE A 34 21.91 -2.44 -18.53
N CYS A 35 22.60 -1.64 -19.35
CA CYS A 35 22.10 -1.03 -20.57
C CYS A 35 23.17 -1.01 -21.67
N ASN A 36 22.77 -0.73 -22.90
CA ASN A 36 23.61 -0.43 -24.03
C ASN A 36 24.09 1.04 -23.99
N PRO A 37 25.01 1.48 -24.87
CA PRO A 37 25.52 2.85 -24.91
C PRO A 37 24.42 3.92 -24.98
N GLU A 38 23.40 3.72 -25.80
CA GLU A 38 22.27 4.65 -25.93
C GLU A 38 21.50 4.80 -24.61
N GLY A 39 21.28 3.68 -23.90
CA GLY A 39 20.67 3.68 -22.57
C GLY A 39 21.52 4.40 -21.54
N TYR A 40 22.85 4.25 -21.61
CA TYR A 40 23.76 4.99 -20.75
C TYR A 40 23.68 6.50 -20.99
N ASP A 41 23.67 6.93 -22.25
CA ASP A 41 23.53 8.34 -22.62
C ASP A 41 22.20 8.93 -22.15
N TYR A 42 21.13 8.15 -22.26
CA TYR A 42 19.83 8.54 -21.70
C TYR A 42 19.92 8.77 -20.18
N PHE A 43 20.50 7.83 -19.43
CA PHE A 43 20.65 7.97 -17.98
C PHE A 43 21.57 9.14 -17.61
N LYS A 44 22.61 9.40 -18.38
CA LYS A 44 23.52 10.55 -18.20
C LYS A 44 22.78 11.88 -18.39
N LYS A 45 22.01 12.02 -19.48
CA LYS A 45 21.19 13.22 -19.76
C LYS A 45 20.10 13.45 -18.72
N ALA A 46 19.50 12.37 -18.22
CA ALA A 46 18.47 12.41 -17.15
C ALA A 46 19.04 12.61 -15.74
N ASN A 47 20.35 12.88 -15.58
CA ASN A 47 21.05 13.00 -14.30
C ASN A 47 20.88 11.78 -13.37
N ARG A 48 20.78 10.58 -13.96
CA ARG A 48 20.56 9.32 -13.24
C ARG A 48 21.85 8.52 -13.02
N ILE A 49 23.02 9.06 -13.38
CA ILE A 49 24.32 8.45 -13.12
C ILE A 49 24.91 9.01 -11.83
N TYR A 50 25.44 8.14 -11.02
CA TYR A 50 26.18 8.48 -9.80
C TYR A 50 27.51 7.71 -9.78
N TRP A 51 28.60 8.42 -9.58
CA TRP A 51 29.94 7.87 -9.46
C TRP A 51 30.40 7.85 -8.02
N LYS A 52 31.03 6.77 -7.60
CA LYS A 52 31.61 6.63 -6.27
C LYS A 52 32.97 5.93 -6.37
N GLN A 53 33.95 6.41 -5.61
CA GLN A 53 35.19 5.67 -5.41
C GLN A 53 34.98 4.63 -4.30
N VAL A 54 35.39 3.40 -4.57
CA VAL A 54 35.30 2.26 -3.65
C VAL A 54 36.67 1.66 -3.48
N SER A 55 37.07 1.36 -2.24
CA SER A 55 38.32 0.69 -1.94
C SER A 55 38.22 -0.81 -2.28
N ASP A 56 39.14 -1.28 -3.09
CA ASP A 56 39.27 -2.68 -3.44
C ASP A 56 40.74 -3.09 -3.21
N GLY A 57 40.99 -3.86 -2.15
CA GLY A 57 42.35 -4.26 -1.76
C GLY A 57 43.33 -3.11 -1.48
N GLY A 58 42.81 -1.95 -0.97
CA GLY A 58 43.62 -0.76 -0.69
C GLY A 58 43.77 0.20 -1.88
N THR A 59 43.31 -0.17 -3.09
CA THR A 59 43.30 0.69 -4.26
C THR A 59 41.89 1.28 -4.44
N LEU A 60 41.79 2.60 -4.70
CA LEU A 60 40.54 3.25 -5.01
C LEU A 60 40.16 3.01 -6.48
N LYS A 61 38.96 2.50 -6.70
CA LYS A 61 38.40 2.26 -8.05
C LYS A 61 37.08 2.99 -8.20
N TRP A 62 36.84 3.55 -9.38
CA TRP A 62 35.55 4.14 -9.70
C TRP A 62 34.49 3.06 -9.94
N GLN A 63 33.35 3.24 -9.33
CA GLN A 63 32.13 2.48 -9.60
C GLN A 63 31.01 3.43 -10.02
N VAL A 64 30.27 3.01 -11.03
CA VAL A 64 29.11 3.73 -11.55
C VAL A 64 27.83 3.08 -11.02
N TYR A 65 26.89 3.91 -10.61
CA TYR A 65 25.58 3.52 -10.10
C TYR A 65 24.48 4.25 -10.85
N GLN A 66 23.35 3.58 -11.03
CA GLN A 66 22.13 4.23 -11.49
C GLN A 66 21.34 4.76 -10.28
N LYS A 67 20.97 6.04 -10.32
CA LYS A 67 20.05 6.61 -9.34
C LYS A 67 18.63 6.12 -9.63
N PHE A 68 17.96 5.61 -8.62
CA PHE A 68 16.54 5.31 -8.65
C PHE A 68 15.82 6.32 -7.75
N TYR A 69 14.86 7.06 -8.31
CA TYR A 69 14.00 7.93 -7.54
C TYR A 69 12.81 7.14 -7.01
N LEU A 70 12.37 7.47 -5.78
CA LEU A 70 11.26 6.74 -5.13
C LEU A 70 9.95 6.85 -5.91
N GLU A 71 9.73 7.99 -6.56
CA GLU A 71 8.56 8.28 -7.40
C GLU A 71 8.43 7.32 -8.59
N ASP A 72 9.56 6.78 -9.08
CA ASP A 72 9.60 5.83 -10.21
C ASP A 72 9.37 4.37 -9.76
N LYS A 73 9.38 4.11 -8.46
CA LYS A 73 9.25 2.74 -7.93
C LYS A 73 7.79 2.38 -7.69
N LYS A 74 7.18 1.76 -8.67
CA LYS A 74 5.95 0.99 -8.45
C LYS A 74 6.34 -0.41 -7.98
N ARG A 75 5.95 -0.78 -6.77
CA ARG A 75 6.10 -2.14 -6.27
C ARG A 75 4.90 -2.95 -6.75
N ALA A 76 5.14 -4.05 -7.44
CA ALA A 76 4.08 -5.01 -7.75
C ALA A 76 3.46 -5.51 -6.43
N VAL A 77 2.14 -5.56 -6.39
CA VAL A 77 1.41 -6.11 -5.24
C VAL A 77 1.64 -7.62 -5.21
N SER A 78 2.03 -8.15 -4.05
CA SER A 78 2.13 -9.59 -3.84
C SER A 78 0.75 -10.24 -3.93
N ASN A 79 0.67 -11.46 -4.42
CA ASN A 79 -0.53 -12.29 -4.38
C ASN A 79 -0.69 -13.02 -3.03
N LEU A 80 0.30 -12.94 -2.15
CA LEU A 80 0.25 -13.46 -0.78
C LEU A 80 0.30 -12.28 0.19
N TRP A 81 -0.66 -12.21 1.11
CA TRP A 81 -0.82 -11.17 2.12
C TRP A 81 -0.84 -11.79 3.52
N ASP A 82 0.33 -12.18 3.99
CA ASP A 82 0.56 -12.79 5.31
C ASP A 82 0.80 -11.76 6.43
N ASP A 83 0.92 -10.50 6.05
CA ASP A 83 1.09 -9.35 6.93
C ASP A 83 -0.23 -8.67 7.36
N ILE A 84 -1.38 -9.18 6.90
CA ILE A 84 -2.70 -8.67 7.26
C ILE A 84 -3.22 -9.36 8.51
N ASP A 85 -3.77 -8.58 9.43
CA ASP A 85 -4.42 -9.10 10.63
C ASP A 85 -5.57 -10.07 10.29
N GLY A 86 -5.67 -11.12 11.08
CA GLY A 86 -6.71 -12.13 10.89
C GLY A 86 -8.07 -11.72 11.47
N ASN A 87 -9.09 -12.56 11.23
CA ASN A 87 -10.48 -12.34 11.66
C ASN A 87 -10.63 -12.13 13.19
N LYS A 88 -9.75 -12.71 14.01
CA LYS A 88 -9.78 -12.50 15.48
C LYS A 88 -9.57 -11.02 15.85
N LYS A 89 -8.68 -10.32 15.15
CA LYS A 89 -8.49 -8.89 15.36
C LYS A 89 -9.69 -8.09 14.86
N ALA A 90 -10.21 -8.44 13.68
CA ALA A 90 -11.41 -7.80 13.15
C ALA A 90 -12.60 -7.85 14.13
N THR A 91 -12.79 -8.99 14.80
CA THR A 91 -13.83 -9.14 15.84
C THR A 91 -13.53 -8.24 17.04
N ARG A 92 -12.27 -8.15 17.50
CA ARG A 92 -11.91 -7.25 18.63
C ARG A 92 -12.11 -5.78 18.27
N ASP A 93 -11.71 -5.39 17.05
CA ASP A 93 -11.85 -4.01 16.58
C ASP A 93 -13.34 -3.62 16.48
N LEU A 94 -14.19 -4.54 15.99
CA LEU A 94 -15.62 -4.32 15.95
C LEU A 94 -16.22 -4.21 17.37
N LYS A 95 -15.88 -5.12 18.28
CA LYS A 95 -16.30 -5.06 19.70
C LYS A 95 -15.80 -3.79 20.39
N GLY A 96 -14.59 -3.33 20.08
CA GLY A 96 -14.06 -2.06 20.59
C GLY A 96 -14.86 -0.84 20.12
N LEU A 97 -15.39 -0.89 18.90
CA LEU A 97 -16.25 0.17 18.36
C LEU A 97 -17.67 0.15 18.99
N PHE A 98 -18.13 -1.02 19.44
CA PHE A 98 -19.40 -1.24 20.14
C PHE A 98 -19.15 -1.64 21.61
N SER A 99 -18.37 -0.81 22.32
CA SER A 99 -17.94 -1.10 23.69
C SER A 99 -19.06 -1.09 24.72
N ASP A 100 -20.22 -0.55 24.38
CA ASP A 100 -21.41 -0.40 25.22
C ASP A 100 -22.26 -1.67 25.32
N PHE A 101 -22.12 -2.62 24.36
CA PHE A 101 -22.81 -3.93 24.38
C PHE A 101 -22.11 -4.94 23.46
N ASP A 102 -22.36 -6.24 23.67
CA ASP A 102 -21.86 -7.27 22.75
C ASP A 102 -22.71 -7.32 21.47
N ILE A 103 -22.15 -6.82 20.38
CA ILE A 103 -22.85 -6.76 19.09
C ILE A 103 -23.20 -8.14 18.53
N GLY A 104 -22.54 -9.22 19.00
CA GLY A 104 -22.82 -10.58 18.56
C GLY A 104 -22.67 -10.81 17.05
N PHE A 105 -21.85 -10.00 16.36
CA PHE A 105 -21.62 -10.14 14.92
C PHE A 105 -20.48 -11.11 14.65
N ASP A 106 -20.76 -12.17 13.91
CA ASP A 106 -19.79 -13.20 13.56
C ASP A 106 -19.01 -12.83 12.30
N PHE A 107 -17.71 -13.13 12.35
CA PHE A 107 -16.80 -13.07 11.19
C PHE A 107 -16.70 -11.74 10.46
N PRO A 108 -16.53 -10.59 11.13
CA PRO A 108 -16.25 -9.33 10.45
C PRO A 108 -14.93 -9.46 9.69
N LYS A 109 -14.85 -8.80 8.53
CA LYS A 109 -13.59 -8.79 7.77
C LYS A 109 -12.61 -7.78 8.37
N PRO A 110 -11.28 -8.04 8.31
CA PRO A 110 -10.27 -7.07 8.73
C PRO A 110 -10.34 -5.80 7.89
N ILE A 111 -10.27 -4.64 8.53
CA ILE A 111 -10.28 -3.33 7.84
C ILE A 111 -9.08 -3.25 6.89
N GLN A 112 -7.89 -3.65 7.34
CA GLN A 112 -6.65 -3.64 6.54
C GLN A 112 -6.76 -4.44 5.24
N LEU A 113 -7.52 -5.53 5.22
CA LEU A 113 -7.77 -6.29 3.99
C LEU A 113 -8.50 -5.44 2.95
N ILE A 114 -9.54 -4.75 3.38
CA ILE A 114 -10.34 -3.89 2.49
C ILE A 114 -9.55 -2.65 2.09
N GLU A 115 -8.81 -2.02 3.01
CA GLU A 115 -7.91 -0.91 2.71
C GLU A 115 -6.93 -1.29 1.60
N ARG A 116 -6.29 -2.46 1.69
CA ARG A 116 -5.36 -2.93 0.66
C ARG A 116 -6.05 -3.15 -0.69
N CYS A 117 -7.24 -3.74 -0.70
CA CYS A 117 -8.01 -3.89 -1.94
C CYS A 117 -8.29 -2.54 -2.60
N ILE A 118 -8.67 -1.53 -1.83
CA ILE A 118 -8.94 -0.18 -2.32
C ILE A 118 -7.66 0.50 -2.81
N GLN A 119 -6.56 0.40 -2.06
CA GLN A 119 -5.27 0.98 -2.40
C GLN A 119 -4.68 0.43 -3.71
N ILE A 120 -4.96 -0.84 -4.06
CA ILE A 120 -4.54 -1.43 -5.33
C ILE A 120 -5.13 -0.70 -6.53
N SER A 121 -6.35 -0.16 -6.43
CA SER A 121 -6.96 0.63 -7.51
C SER A 121 -6.21 1.94 -7.77
N ASN A 122 -5.46 2.43 -6.78
CA ASN A 122 -4.70 3.69 -6.80
C ASN A 122 -5.54 4.91 -7.24
N ASP A 123 -6.84 4.89 -6.93
CA ASP A 123 -7.78 5.98 -7.22
C ASP A 123 -8.32 6.55 -5.91
N SER A 124 -7.93 7.79 -5.60
CA SER A 124 -8.36 8.52 -4.40
C SER A 124 -9.76 9.14 -4.51
N SER A 125 -10.42 9.02 -5.67
CA SER A 125 -11.76 9.54 -5.95
C SER A 125 -12.77 8.45 -6.33
N ALA A 126 -12.37 7.17 -6.25
CA ALA A 126 -13.19 6.02 -6.65
C ALA A 126 -14.52 5.94 -5.90
N ILE A 127 -15.52 5.37 -6.57
CA ILE A 127 -16.78 4.95 -5.94
C ILE A 127 -16.68 3.44 -5.67
N ILE A 128 -16.74 3.05 -4.42
CA ILE A 128 -16.64 1.67 -3.96
C ILE A 128 -18.04 1.11 -3.72
N LEU A 129 -18.43 0.09 -4.48
CA LEU A 129 -19.69 -0.62 -4.31
C LEU A 129 -19.45 -1.95 -3.59
N ASP A 130 -20.15 -2.16 -2.47
CA ASP A 130 -20.19 -3.42 -1.74
C ASP A 130 -21.65 -3.86 -1.56
N PHE A 131 -22.05 -4.89 -2.28
CA PHE A 131 -23.43 -5.38 -2.27
C PHE A 131 -23.65 -6.63 -1.39
N PHE A 132 -22.67 -6.95 -0.55
CA PHE A 132 -22.77 -7.87 0.59
C PHE A 132 -22.09 -7.26 1.82
N SER A 133 -22.47 -6.04 2.17
CA SER A 133 -21.71 -5.18 3.08
C SER A 133 -21.62 -5.71 4.53
N GLY A 134 -22.45 -6.64 4.91
CA GLY A 134 -22.45 -7.23 6.24
C GLY A 134 -22.46 -6.16 7.35
N SER A 135 -21.40 -6.14 8.15
CA SER A 135 -21.19 -5.12 9.19
C SER A 135 -20.63 -3.79 8.67
N ALA A 136 -20.61 -3.54 7.36
CA ALA A 136 -20.08 -2.32 6.72
C ALA A 136 -18.59 -2.05 6.96
N THR A 137 -17.76 -3.11 6.90
CA THR A 137 -16.29 -2.96 6.99
C THR A 137 -15.73 -2.09 5.88
N THR A 138 -16.26 -2.22 4.68
CA THR A 138 -15.84 -1.46 3.49
C THR A 138 -16.03 0.05 3.67
N ALA A 139 -17.19 0.48 4.21
CA ALA A 139 -17.43 1.89 4.50
C ALA A 139 -16.43 2.43 5.53
N HIS A 140 -16.15 1.66 6.60
CA HIS A 140 -15.15 2.03 7.61
C HIS A 140 -13.76 2.19 6.97
N ALA A 141 -13.34 1.25 6.11
CA ALA A 141 -12.05 1.32 5.40
C ALA A 141 -11.95 2.54 4.48
N VAL A 142 -13.01 2.86 3.73
CA VAL A 142 -13.04 4.05 2.86
C VAL A 142 -12.89 5.34 3.66
N MET A 143 -13.67 5.51 4.74
CA MET A 143 -13.58 6.70 5.60
C MET A 143 -12.19 6.86 6.21
N LYS A 144 -11.60 5.75 6.68
CA LYS A 144 -10.26 5.76 7.27
C LYS A 144 -9.20 6.14 6.23
N LEU A 145 -9.21 5.55 5.03
CA LEU A 145 -8.28 5.89 3.96
C LEU A 145 -8.40 7.37 3.54
N ASN A 146 -9.64 7.89 3.41
CA ASN A 146 -9.83 9.30 3.10
C ASN A 146 -9.23 10.22 4.16
N ALA A 147 -9.35 9.86 5.44
CA ALA A 147 -8.74 10.63 6.52
C ALA A 147 -7.21 10.56 6.52
N GLU A 148 -6.62 9.43 6.10
CA GLU A 148 -5.18 9.21 6.07
C GLU A 148 -4.49 9.88 4.88
N ASP A 149 -5.09 9.84 3.69
CA ASP A 149 -4.47 10.29 2.44
C ASP A 149 -5.13 11.53 1.80
N GLY A 150 -6.17 12.09 2.44
CA GLY A 150 -6.93 13.23 1.90
C GLY A 150 -7.74 12.88 0.66
N GLY A 151 -8.06 11.61 0.45
CA GLY A 151 -8.88 11.15 -0.67
C GLY A 151 -10.36 11.51 -0.53
N HIS A 152 -11.09 11.46 -1.64
CA HIS A 152 -12.52 11.76 -1.73
C HIS A 152 -13.32 10.54 -2.24
N ARG A 153 -12.88 9.34 -1.86
CA ARG A 153 -13.58 8.09 -2.21
C ARG A 153 -14.98 8.08 -1.61
N LYS A 154 -15.89 7.51 -2.36
CA LYS A 154 -17.30 7.32 -1.92
C LYS A 154 -17.60 5.84 -1.79
N PHE A 155 -18.62 5.49 -1.01
CA PHE A 155 -19.06 4.12 -0.90
C PHE A 155 -20.58 3.98 -1.08
N ILE A 156 -20.98 2.84 -1.63
CA ILE A 156 -22.38 2.41 -1.74
C ILE A 156 -22.47 1.03 -1.10
N MET A 157 -23.22 0.95 0.00
CA MET A 157 -23.39 -0.29 0.77
C MET A 157 -24.76 -0.88 0.53
N VAL A 158 -24.83 -2.12 0.08
CA VAL A 158 -26.08 -2.86 -0.11
C VAL A 158 -26.04 -4.12 0.76
N GLN A 159 -27.10 -4.36 1.51
CA GLN A 159 -27.25 -5.52 2.39
C GLN A 159 -28.71 -5.91 2.52
N LEU A 160 -29.00 -7.20 2.45
CA LEU A 160 -30.31 -7.72 2.79
C LEU A 160 -30.59 -7.52 4.29
N PRO A 161 -31.82 -7.09 4.69
CA PRO A 161 -32.13 -6.78 6.08
C PRO A 161 -32.43 -8.08 6.89
N GLU A 162 -31.43 -8.96 6.95
CA GLU A 162 -31.53 -10.18 7.74
C GLU A 162 -31.74 -9.83 9.21
N LYS A 163 -32.74 -10.49 9.82
CA LYS A 163 -33.13 -10.24 11.23
C LYS A 163 -32.01 -10.69 12.17
N THR A 164 -31.74 -9.89 13.17
CA THR A 164 -30.90 -10.29 14.32
C THR A 164 -31.71 -11.22 15.24
N ASP A 165 -31.03 -12.11 15.96
CA ASP A 165 -31.64 -12.98 16.94
C ASP A 165 -32.26 -12.12 18.05
N GLU A 166 -33.56 -12.33 18.35
CA GLU A 166 -34.32 -11.58 19.37
C GLU A 166 -33.72 -11.69 20.77
N LYS A 167 -32.97 -12.76 21.03
CA LYS A 167 -32.26 -12.97 22.30
C LYS A 167 -30.87 -12.28 22.35
N SER A 168 -30.37 -11.79 21.21
CA SER A 168 -29.07 -11.13 21.14
C SER A 168 -29.08 -9.77 21.83
N GLU A 169 -27.91 -9.36 22.34
CA GLU A 169 -27.75 -8.02 22.91
C GLU A 169 -27.92 -6.93 21.84
N ALA A 170 -27.52 -7.20 20.59
CA ALA A 170 -27.75 -6.29 19.46
C ALA A 170 -29.28 -6.02 19.27
N TYR A 171 -30.14 -7.05 19.32
CA TYR A 171 -31.57 -6.88 19.19
C TYR A 171 -32.14 -6.08 20.37
N LYS A 172 -31.71 -6.37 21.60
CA LYS A 172 -32.14 -5.65 22.81
C LYS A 172 -31.68 -4.18 22.76
N ALA A 173 -30.52 -3.89 22.17
CA ALA A 173 -30.04 -2.53 21.94
C ALA A 173 -30.75 -1.79 20.79
N GLY A 174 -31.73 -2.43 20.12
CA GLY A 174 -32.57 -1.82 19.09
C GLY A 174 -32.18 -2.14 17.64
N TYR A 175 -31.14 -2.89 17.41
CA TYR A 175 -30.68 -3.28 16.06
C TYR A 175 -31.41 -4.53 15.58
N LYS A 176 -32.57 -4.32 14.95
CA LYS A 176 -33.49 -5.39 14.53
C LYS A 176 -33.00 -6.22 13.34
N ASN A 177 -32.05 -5.72 12.59
CA ASN A 177 -31.47 -6.39 11.44
C ASN A 177 -30.03 -5.97 11.24
N ILE A 178 -29.31 -6.71 10.37
CA ILE A 178 -27.90 -6.50 10.08
C ILE A 178 -27.60 -5.11 9.45
N CYS A 179 -28.54 -4.55 8.68
CA CYS A 179 -28.36 -3.22 8.08
C CYS A 179 -28.27 -2.13 9.16
N GLU A 180 -29.04 -2.24 10.26
CA GLU A 180 -28.97 -1.28 11.36
C GLU A 180 -27.60 -1.35 12.07
N ILE A 181 -27.04 -2.56 12.22
CA ILE A 181 -25.67 -2.75 12.73
C ILE A 181 -24.66 -2.07 11.82
N GLY A 182 -24.77 -2.28 10.50
CA GLY A 182 -23.88 -1.66 9.52
C GLY A 182 -23.93 -0.13 9.54
N LYS A 183 -25.13 0.46 9.59
CA LYS A 183 -25.32 1.91 9.70
C LYS A 183 -24.70 2.47 10.99
N GLU A 184 -24.87 1.79 12.10
CA GLU A 184 -24.30 2.23 13.37
C GLU A 184 -22.78 2.10 13.38
N ARG A 185 -22.22 1.06 12.77
CA ARG A 185 -20.78 0.97 12.58
C ARG A 185 -20.23 2.17 11.79
N ILE A 186 -20.90 2.57 10.71
CA ILE A 186 -20.48 3.74 9.92
C ILE A 186 -20.45 4.99 10.80
N ARG A 187 -21.52 5.25 11.59
CA ARG A 187 -21.61 6.41 12.49
C ARG A 187 -20.52 6.41 13.56
N ARG A 188 -20.26 5.26 14.19
CA ARG A 188 -19.24 5.12 15.24
C ARG A 188 -17.83 5.23 14.66
N ALA A 189 -17.59 4.61 13.51
CA ALA A 189 -16.31 4.72 12.82
C ALA A 189 -16.01 6.16 12.40
N GLY A 190 -16.98 6.87 11.83
CA GLY A 190 -16.84 8.28 11.46
C GLY A 190 -16.50 9.16 12.67
N ARG A 191 -17.23 9.00 13.79
CA ARG A 191 -16.92 9.72 15.04
C ARG A 191 -15.51 9.44 15.52
N LYS A 192 -15.13 8.17 15.60
CA LYS A 192 -13.80 7.78 16.05
C LYS A 192 -12.68 8.34 15.15
N ILE A 193 -12.84 8.27 13.84
CA ILE A 193 -11.88 8.83 12.89
C ILE A 193 -11.72 10.35 13.07
N LYS A 194 -12.82 11.08 13.30
CA LYS A 194 -12.80 12.52 13.62
C LYS A 194 -12.07 12.80 14.93
N GLU A 195 -12.34 12.02 15.97
CA GLU A 195 -11.68 12.15 17.27
C GLU A 195 -10.17 11.89 17.16
N ASP A 196 -9.78 10.82 16.45
CA ASP A 196 -8.38 10.43 16.24
C ASP A 196 -7.62 11.46 15.38
N ALA A 197 -8.29 12.08 14.40
CA ALA A 197 -7.72 13.14 13.55
C ALA A 197 -7.60 14.50 14.29
N GLY A 198 -8.37 14.73 15.33
CA GLY A 198 -8.32 15.94 16.15
C GLY A 198 -8.47 17.23 15.34
N LEU A 199 -7.61 18.26 15.64
CA LEU A 199 -7.62 19.54 14.94
C LEU A 199 -7.18 19.50 13.46
N THR A 200 -6.65 18.36 13.00
CA THR A 200 -6.20 18.16 11.61
C THR A 200 -7.25 17.47 10.74
N ALA A 201 -8.44 17.20 11.30
CA ALA A 201 -9.53 16.60 10.53
C ALA A 201 -9.90 17.47 9.33
N PRO A 202 -9.97 16.92 8.11
CA PRO A 202 -10.52 17.64 6.96
C PRO A 202 -11.93 18.15 7.25
N ALA A 203 -12.27 19.34 6.76
CA ALA A 203 -13.57 19.99 7.05
C ALA A 203 -14.77 19.24 6.45
N ASP A 204 -14.52 18.34 5.48
CA ASP A 204 -15.51 17.56 4.72
C ASP A 204 -15.56 16.07 5.12
N LEU A 205 -15.10 15.72 6.32
CA LEU A 205 -15.25 14.38 6.92
C LEU A 205 -16.69 14.06 7.38
N ASP A 206 -17.70 14.83 6.96
CA ASP A 206 -19.11 14.62 7.27
C ASP A 206 -19.82 13.59 6.39
#